data_0407a32eec83b6405151e799e813e093
#
_entry.id   0407a32eec83b6405151e799e813e093
#
_cell.length_a   1.000
_cell.length_b   1.000
_cell.length_c   1.000
_cell.angle_alpha   90.00
_cell.angle_beta   90.00
_cell.angle_gamma   90.00
#
_symmetry.space_group_name_H-M   'P 1'
#
loop_
_entity.id
_entity.type
_entity.pdbx_description
1 polymer ?
#
loop_
_entity_poly.entity_id
_entity_poly.type
_entity_poly.pdbx_seq_one_letter_code
_entity_poly.pdbx_strand_id
1 'polypeptide(L)'
;DIDFGSKCLERNFYLKFSNTIISFVTLLFLMVVSTCVVREKKIILFCIFTNVVLLPFYYYFQMKMNKNTFEEQLNNNTERREMEAIQWNMLDLRFAQEIRCFNLMKFMTGKYNSCREFVYGERKKYCKKNIKYAIIPAVVFGIQMFLSYYIAGDLLLKHRIDVGDFIIYAGGIWGIASGGRAFVEKLVLLKNENMYLGALGKCFLYEAQETDNTGKLSVEAFESIEFENVSFSYNSDDNYAICNLNVRITAGDKISIVGENGSGKSTFIKLLLGLYTPTKGTVYLNGKDIQLYDREQVKKLFATIFQDYMVTSYTIANNITFDDTVDETRMNVCLEMAGLREKIDSLPKGANTNVFFKLSNEGTELSGGEMQKLAMSRVYYKDAPFFILDEPAASLSPKAELELYNKMWSMSNEKTVLLISHRLSSCCDAKKILVFKNGKIEEIGNQRWKTARKK
;
A
#
# COMPACT_ATOMS: atom_id res chain seq x y z
N ASP A 1 4.58 3.94 -4.78
CA ASP A 1 4.50 2.47 -4.60
C ASP A 1 3.28 1.81 -5.22
N ILE A 2 2.21 2.55 -5.45
CA ILE A 2 1.08 2.11 -6.29
C ILE A 2 1.59 1.89 -7.73
N ASP A 3 2.45 2.76 -8.24
CA ASP A 3 3.06 2.64 -9.58
C ASP A 3 3.97 1.40 -9.71
N PHE A 4 4.74 1.04 -8.67
CA PHE A 4 5.54 -0.19 -8.67
C PHE A 4 4.67 -1.44 -8.63
N GLY A 5 3.62 -1.44 -7.80
CA GLY A 5 2.65 -2.53 -7.74
C GLY A 5 1.87 -2.69 -9.06
N SER A 6 1.45 -1.58 -9.68
CA SER A 6 0.77 -1.57 -10.98
C SER A 6 1.66 -2.08 -12.10
N LYS A 7 2.90 -1.61 -12.20
CA LYS A 7 3.87 -2.08 -13.20
C LYS A 7 4.23 -3.56 -13.04
N CYS A 8 4.34 -4.04 -11.80
CA CYS A 8 4.58 -5.47 -11.54
C CYS A 8 3.38 -6.32 -11.96
N LEU A 9 2.16 -5.87 -11.68
CA LEU A 9 0.92 -6.54 -12.09
C LEU A 9 0.68 -6.46 -13.59
N GLU A 10 0.91 -5.31 -14.21
CA GLU A 10 0.88 -5.16 -15.67
C GLU A 10 1.88 -6.11 -16.31
N ARG A 11 3.13 -6.15 -15.84
CA ARG A 11 4.14 -7.08 -16.35
C ARG A 11 3.72 -8.53 -16.21
N ASN A 12 3.15 -8.92 -15.08
CA ASN A 12 2.65 -10.28 -14.87
C ASN A 12 1.46 -10.59 -15.76
N PHE A 13 0.55 -9.64 -15.95
CA PHE A 13 -0.58 -9.77 -16.87
C PHE A 13 -0.09 -9.92 -18.33
N TYR A 14 0.80 -9.06 -18.79
CA TYR A 14 1.38 -9.16 -20.13
C TYR A 14 2.13 -10.47 -20.35
N LEU A 15 2.90 -10.95 -19.36
CA LEU A 15 3.58 -12.25 -19.44
C LEU A 15 2.57 -13.41 -19.55
N LYS A 16 1.51 -13.40 -18.75
CA LYS A 16 0.46 -14.44 -18.81
C LYS A 16 -0.35 -14.35 -20.09
N PHE A 17 -0.65 -13.15 -20.57
CA PHE A 17 -1.32 -12.92 -21.84
C PHE A 17 -0.47 -13.40 -23.02
N SER A 18 0.81 -13.03 -23.06
CA SER A 18 1.72 -13.50 -24.09
C SER A 18 1.88 -15.03 -24.06
N ASN A 19 2.00 -15.64 -22.87
CA ASN A 19 2.05 -17.10 -22.73
C ASN A 19 0.77 -17.79 -23.21
N THR A 20 -0.39 -17.15 -23.07
CA THR A 20 -1.66 -17.68 -23.57
C THR A 20 -1.69 -17.62 -25.09
N ILE A 21 -1.24 -16.52 -25.71
CA ILE A 21 -1.10 -16.39 -27.15
C ILE A 21 -0.11 -17.42 -27.70
N ILE A 22 1.05 -17.56 -27.07
CA ILE A 22 2.07 -18.56 -27.46
C ILE A 22 1.46 -19.97 -27.41
N SER A 23 0.73 -20.31 -26.35
CA SER A 23 0.08 -21.63 -26.22
C SER A 23 -0.96 -21.85 -27.32
N PHE A 24 -1.71 -20.83 -27.68
CA PHE A 24 -2.67 -20.88 -28.79
C PHE A 24 -1.99 -21.08 -30.15
N VAL A 25 -0.96 -20.26 -30.43
CA VAL A 25 -0.17 -20.37 -31.67
C VAL A 25 0.51 -21.73 -31.77
N THR A 26 1.07 -22.24 -30.65
CA THR A 26 1.68 -23.56 -30.60
C THR A 26 0.66 -24.67 -30.89
N LEU A 27 -0.55 -24.55 -30.34
CA LEU A 27 -1.62 -25.51 -30.61
C LEU A 27 -2.01 -25.48 -32.09
N LEU A 28 -2.21 -24.31 -32.70
CA LEU A 28 -2.52 -24.17 -34.10
C LEU A 28 -1.39 -24.72 -35.00
N PHE A 29 -0.13 -24.41 -34.63
CA PHE A 29 1.03 -24.95 -35.35
C PHE A 29 1.07 -26.47 -35.30
N LEU A 30 0.87 -27.07 -34.13
CA LEU A 30 0.81 -28.53 -33.99
C LEU A 30 -0.32 -29.14 -34.82
N MET A 31 -1.50 -28.51 -34.85
CA MET A 31 -2.63 -28.95 -35.71
C MET A 31 -2.27 -28.90 -37.21
N VAL A 32 -1.67 -27.81 -37.65
CA VAL A 32 -1.28 -27.64 -39.06
C VAL A 32 -0.18 -28.63 -39.44
N VAL A 33 0.90 -28.70 -38.66
CA VAL A 33 2.02 -29.63 -38.95
C VAL A 33 1.52 -31.07 -38.99
N SER A 34 0.72 -31.47 -38.00
CA SER A 34 0.18 -32.83 -37.93
C SER A 34 -0.70 -33.14 -39.17
N THR A 35 -1.49 -32.18 -39.68
CA THR A 35 -2.33 -32.39 -40.86
C THR A 35 -1.51 -32.41 -42.17
N CYS A 36 -0.35 -31.72 -42.23
CA CYS A 36 0.54 -31.71 -43.38
C CYS A 36 1.43 -32.96 -43.49
N VAL A 37 1.92 -33.43 -42.37
CA VAL A 37 2.93 -34.53 -42.30
C VAL A 37 2.25 -35.91 -42.36
N VAL A 38 1.02 -36.02 -41.90
CA VAL A 38 0.31 -37.29 -41.77
C VAL A 38 -0.38 -37.73 -43.06
N ARG A 39 -0.12 -38.99 -43.43
CA ARG A 39 -0.69 -39.59 -44.65
C ARG A 39 -2.19 -39.88 -44.53
N GLU A 40 -2.63 -40.44 -43.40
CA GLU A 40 -4.05 -40.75 -43.11
C GLU A 40 -4.70 -39.59 -42.33
N LYS A 41 -5.15 -38.56 -43.05
CA LYS A 41 -5.72 -37.34 -42.46
C LYS A 41 -6.94 -37.56 -41.58
N LYS A 42 -7.67 -38.68 -41.75
CA LYS A 42 -8.87 -39.00 -40.95
C LYS A 42 -8.61 -39.10 -39.45
N ILE A 43 -7.47 -39.65 -39.03
CA ILE A 43 -7.12 -39.83 -37.61
C ILE A 43 -6.90 -38.46 -36.98
N ILE A 44 -6.12 -37.59 -37.60
CA ILE A 44 -5.80 -36.28 -37.09
C ILE A 44 -7.04 -35.39 -37.05
N LEU A 45 -7.86 -35.43 -38.11
CA LEU A 45 -9.13 -34.73 -38.09
C LEU A 45 -10.05 -35.19 -36.94
N PHE A 46 -10.08 -36.51 -36.69
CA PHE A 46 -10.79 -37.06 -35.53
C PHE A 46 -10.21 -36.53 -34.17
N CYS A 47 -8.90 -36.49 -34.05
CA CYS A 47 -8.23 -35.95 -32.82
C CYS A 47 -8.46 -34.44 -32.66
N ILE A 48 -8.40 -33.65 -33.75
CA ILE A 48 -8.72 -32.24 -33.71
C ILE A 48 -10.17 -32.02 -33.30
N PHE A 49 -11.10 -32.73 -33.92
CA PHE A 49 -12.53 -32.65 -33.65
C PHE A 49 -12.82 -32.99 -32.17
N THR A 50 -12.31 -34.13 -31.67
CA THR A 50 -12.50 -34.53 -30.27
C THR A 50 -11.91 -33.52 -29.30
N ASN A 51 -10.73 -32.94 -29.59
CA ASN A 51 -10.15 -31.89 -28.78
C ASN A 51 -11.02 -30.64 -28.75
N VAL A 52 -11.48 -30.13 -29.90
CA VAL A 52 -12.33 -28.94 -29.98
C VAL A 52 -13.62 -29.14 -29.19
N VAL A 53 -14.24 -30.32 -29.25
CA VAL A 53 -15.47 -30.66 -28.51
C VAL A 53 -15.18 -30.75 -26.99
N LEU A 54 -13.99 -31.19 -26.57
CA LEU A 54 -13.65 -31.36 -25.17
C LEU A 54 -13.08 -30.07 -24.53
N LEU A 55 -12.65 -29.06 -25.30
CA LEU A 55 -12.14 -27.80 -24.72
C LEU A 55 -13.14 -27.12 -23.78
N PRO A 56 -14.45 -26.92 -24.12
CA PRO A 56 -15.41 -26.32 -23.20
C PRO A 56 -15.61 -27.15 -21.93
N PHE A 57 -15.55 -28.47 -22.03
CA PHE A 57 -15.63 -29.37 -20.92
C PHE A 57 -14.43 -29.18 -19.96
N TYR A 58 -13.19 -29.19 -20.47
CA TYR A 58 -12.00 -28.90 -19.68
C TYR A 58 -12.06 -27.50 -19.02
N TYR A 59 -12.50 -26.50 -19.78
CA TYR A 59 -12.67 -25.15 -19.28
C TYR A 59 -13.63 -25.09 -18.10
N TYR A 60 -14.79 -25.74 -18.19
CA TYR A 60 -15.78 -25.77 -17.10
C TYR A 60 -15.19 -26.35 -15.80
N PHE A 61 -14.54 -27.51 -15.87
CA PHE A 61 -13.97 -28.15 -14.70
C PHE A 61 -12.81 -27.35 -14.11
N GLN A 62 -11.95 -26.78 -14.94
CA GLN A 62 -10.85 -25.94 -14.50
C GLN A 62 -11.35 -24.65 -13.82
N MET A 63 -12.38 -24.03 -14.37
CA MET A 63 -13.04 -22.87 -13.75
C MET A 63 -13.65 -23.21 -12.40
N LYS A 64 -14.25 -24.38 -12.28
CA LYS A 64 -14.84 -24.83 -11.00
C LYS A 64 -13.78 -25.06 -9.93
N MET A 65 -12.66 -25.67 -10.29
CA MET A 65 -11.50 -25.86 -9.39
C MET A 65 -10.94 -24.50 -8.94
N ASN A 66 -10.75 -23.58 -9.86
CA ASN A 66 -10.21 -22.25 -9.53
C ASN A 66 -11.15 -21.43 -8.66
N LYS A 67 -12.47 -21.49 -8.92
CA LYS A 67 -13.46 -20.84 -8.05
C LYS A 67 -13.37 -21.37 -6.61
N ASN A 68 -13.28 -22.68 -6.44
CA ASN A 68 -13.13 -23.28 -5.11
C ASN A 68 -11.82 -22.83 -4.42
N THR A 69 -10.71 -22.74 -5.17
CA THR A 69 -9.43 -22.29 -4.63
C THR A 69 -9.49 -20.81 -4.21
N PHE A 70 -10.17 -19.99 -5.00
CA PHE A 70 -10.38 -18.57 -4.66
C PHE A 70 -11.27 -18.41 -3.42
N GLU A 71 -12.36 -19.17 -3.31
CA GLU A 71 -13.20 -19.19 -2.11
C GLU A 71 -12.40 -19.61 -0.86
N GLU A 72 -11.52 -20.62 -0.99
CA GLU A 72 -10.63 -21.03 0.10
C GLU A 72 -9.70 -19.90 0.53
N GLN A 73 -9.12 -19.17 -0.43
CA GLN A 73 -8.24 -18.04 -0.12
C GLN A 73 -8.98 -16.91 0.61
N LEU A 74 -10.20 -16.59 0.17
CA LEU A 74 -11.02 -15.55 0.81
C LEU A 74 -11.41 -15.92 2.25
N ASN A 75 -11.84 -17.16 2.45
CA ASN A 75 -12.30 -17.62 3.76
C ASN A 75 -11.19 -17.73 4.81
N ASN A 76 -9.94 -17.87 4.37
CA ASN A 76 -8.77 -18.02 5.25
C ASN A 76 -7.93 -16.72 5.34
N ASN A 77 -8.44 -15.60 4.83
CA ASN A 77 -7.65 -14.35 4.77
C ASN A 77 -7.26 -13.83 6.16
N THR A 78 -8.15 -13.95 7.15
CA THR A 78 -7.89 -13.46 8.51
C THR A 78 -6.76 -14.24 9.16
N GLU A 79 -6.83 -15.56 9.13
CA GLU A 79 -5.84 -16.45 9.74
C GLU A 79 -4.49 -16.38 8.99
N ARG A 80 -4.51 -16.21 7.68
CA ARG A 80 -3.29 -15.99 6.89
C ARG A 80 -2.60 -14.68 7.26
N ARG A 81 -3.36 -13.58 7.40
CA ARG A 81 -2.83 -12.29 7.84
C ARG A 81 -2.27 -12.38 9.26
N GLU A 82 -2.95 -13.10 10.16
CA GLU A 82 -2.44 -13.33 11.52
C GLU A 82 -1.13 -14.13 11.51
N MET A 83 -1.03 -15.18 10.69
CA MET A 83 0.22 -15.94 10.50
C MET A 83 1.35 -15.05 9.97
N GLU A 84 1.09 -14.25 8.95
CA GLU A 84 2.06 -13.33 8.36
C GLU A 84 2.51 -12.28 9.37
N ALA A 85 1.57 -11.68 10.13
CA ALA A 85 1.89 -10.71 11.18
C ALA A 85 2.77 -11.31 12.28
N ILE A 86 2.45 -12.53 12.75
CA ILE A 86 3.27 -13.25 13.73
C ILE A 86 4.68 -13.51 13.14
N GLN A 87 4.76 -13.97 11.91
CA GLN A 87 6.03 -14.25 11.24
C GLN A 87 6.88 -12.99 11.09
N TRP A 88 6.30 -11.88 10.66
CA TRP A 88 6.99 -10.59 10.57
C TRP A 88 7.51 -10.13 11.93
N ASN A 89 6.68 -10.22 12.98
CA ASN A 89 7.10 -9.84 14.33
C ASN A 89 8.24 -10.72 14.88
N MET A 90 8.28 -12.01 14.51
CA MET A 90 9.38 -12.92 14.90
C MET A 90 10.68 -12.63 14.15
N LEU A 91 10.61 -12.07 12.93
CA LEU A 91 11.77 -11.75 12.09
C LEU A 91 12.29 -10.31 12.31
N ASP A 92 11.48 -9.42 12.85
CA ASP A 92 11.87 -8.02 13.07
C ASP A 92 12.71 -7.89 14.34
N LEU A 93 13.97 -7.45 14.18
CA LEU A 93 14.92 -7.27 15.28
C LEU A 93 14.44 -6.29 16.34
N ARG A 94 13.54 -5.37 16.02
CA ARG A 94 12.96 -4.41 16.97
C ARG A 94 12.19 -5.10 18.08
N PHE A 95 11.58 -6.25 17.81
CA PHE A 95 10.86 -7.04 18.81
C PHE A 95 11.73 -8.08 19.54
N ALA A 96 13.02 -8.21 19.18
CA ALA A 96 13.88 -9.25 19.71
C ALA A 96 14.08 -9.14 21.24
N GLN A 97 14.10 -7.92 21.77
CA GLN A 97 14.26 -7.69 23.22
C GLN A 97 13.01 -8.13 23.98
N GLU A 98 11.81 -7.70 23.55
CA GLU A 98 10.55 -8.09 24.16
C GLU A 98 10.30 -9.60 24.06
N ILE A 99 10.59 -10.19 22.89
CA ILE A 99 10.44 -11.64 22.69
C ILE A 99 11.28 -12.41 23.70
N ARG A 100 12.51 -11.96 23.97
CA ARG A 100 13.41 -12.58 24.94
C ARG A 100 13.01 -12.30 26.38
N CYS A 101 12.75 -11.03 26.74
CA CYS A 101 12.41 -10.62 28.10
C CYS A 101 11.11 -11.26 28.58
N PHE A 102 10.10 -11.33 27.74
CA PHE A 102 8.79 -11.90 28.09
C PHE A 102 8.62 -13.36 27.67
N ASN A 103 9.67 -14.00 27.11
CA ASN A 103 9.65 -15.39 26.62
C ASN A 103 8.48 -15.66 25.67
N LEU A 104 8.21 -14.71 24.77
CA LEU A 104 7.05 -14.73 23.87
C LEU A 104 7.12 -15.81 22.78
N MET A 105 8.30 -16.41 22.53
CA MET A 105 8.51 -17.36 21.45
C MET A 105 7.53 -18.54 21.51
N LYS A 106 7.31 -19.10 22.70
CA LYS A 106 6.37 -20.22 22.89
C LYS A 106 4.93 -19.81 22.60
N PHE A 107 4.52 -18.61 23.02
CA PHE A 107 3.19 -18.07 22.74
C PHE A 107 2.99 -17.82 21.25
N MET A 108 3.94 -17.14 20.61
CA MET A 108 3.88 -16.80 19.17
C MET A 108 3.85 -18.06 18.29
N THR A 109 4.73 -19.04 18.58
CA THR A 109 4.74 -20.33 17.84
C THR A 109 3.46 -21.13 18.09
N GLY A 110 2.90 -21.08 19.29
CA GLY A 110 1.59 -21.70 19.59
C GLY A 110 0.47 -21.10 18.75
N LYS A 111 0.37 -19.77 18.70
CA LYS A 111 -0.61 -19.04 17.90
C LYS A 111 -0.42 -19.31 16.40
N TYR A 112 0.82 -19.21 15.89
CA TYR A 112 1.15 -19.54 14.52
C TYR A 112 0.69 -20.95 14.13
N ASN A 113 1.00 -21.96 14.98
CA ASN A 113 0.60 -23.34 14.74
C ASN A 113 -0.91 -23.50 14.72
N SER A 114 -1.64 -22.85 15.62
CA SER A 114 -3.12 -22.89 15.62
C SER A 114 -3.72 -22.35 14.34
N CYS A 115 -3.26 -21.17 13.88
CA CYS A 115 -3.70 -20.60 12.60
C CYS A 115 -3.31 -21.50 11.43
N ARG A 116 -2.09 -22.05 11.44
CA ARG A 116 -1.61 -22.99 10.42
C ARG A 116 -2.46 -24.26 10.34
N GLU A 117 -2.82 -24.85 11.47
CA GLU A 117 -3.67 -26.03 11.52
C GLU A 117 -5.07 -25.75 10.97
N PHE A 118 -5.64 -24.60 11.30
CA PHE A 118 -6.93 -24.18 10.75
C PHE A 118 -6.84 -24.01 9.22
N VAL A 119 -5.89 -23.24 8.72
CA VAL A 119 -5.70 -23.01 7.26
C VAL A 119 -5.45 -24.33 6.53
N TYR A 120 -4.65 -25.22 7.12
CA TYR A 120 -4.38 -26.53 6.54
C TYR A 120 -5.64 -27.43 6.54
N GLY A 121 -6.45 -27.39 7.59
CA GLY A 121 -7.71 -28.09 7.69
C GLY A 121 -8.71 -27.67 6.59
N GLU A 122 -8.88 -26.37 6.40
CA GLU A 122 -9.72 -25.80 5.34
C GLU A 122 -9.18 -26.18 3.95
N ARG A 123 -7.88 -25.99 3.71
CA ARG A 123 -7.25 -26.37 2.45
C ARG A 123 -7.47 -27.86 2.12
N LYS A 124 -7.39 -28.73 3.11
CA LYS A 124 -7.66 -30.17 2.94
C LYS A 124 -9.10 -30.44 2.49
N LYS A 125 -10.10 -29.71 3.01
CA LYS A 125 -11.51 -29.81 2.58
C LYS A 125 -11.65 -29.41 1.11
N TYR A 126 -11.08 -28.25 0.72
CA TYR A 126 -11.13 -27.79 -0.67
C TYR A 126 -10.35 -28.69 -1.62
N CYS A 127 -9.20 -29.22 -1.21
CA CYS A 127 -8.47 -30.23 -2.00
C CYS A 127 -9.31 -31.46 -2.28
N LYS A 128 -10.01 -32.02 -1.26
CA LYS A 128 -10.92 -33.17 -1.46
C LYS A 128 -12.06 -32.84 -2.43
N LYS A 129 -12.60 -31.63 -2.38
CA LYS A 129 -13.61 -31.15 -3.32
C LYS A 129 -13.06 -31.03 -4.73
N ASN A 130 -11.84 -30.51 -4.89
CA ASN A 130 -11.18 -30.31 -6.17
C ASN A 130 -10.72 -31.62 -6.83
N ILE A 131 -10.39 -32.66 -6.07
CA ILE A 131 -10.06 -33.99 -6.60
C ILE A 131 -11.17 -34.52 -7.53
N LYS A 132 -12.45 -34.35 -7.16
CA LYS A 132 -13.57 -34.76 -8.01
C LYS A 132 -13.58 -34.06 -9.36
N TYR A 133 -13.24 -32.75 -9.36
CA TYR A 133 -13.17 -31.96 -10.60
C TYR A 133 -11.89 -32.21 -11.40
N ALA A 134 -10.84 -32.75 -10.80
CA ALA A 134 -9.60 -33.13 -11.48
C ALA A 134 -9.67 -34.52 -12.12
N ILE A 135 -10.28 -35.52 -11.42
CA ILE A 135 -10.36 -36.91 -11.88
C ILE A 135 -11.17 -37.01 -13.17
N ILE A 136 -12.33 -36.36 -13.25
CA ILE A 136 -13.24 -36.50 -14.41
C ILE A 136 -12.55 -36.05 -15.73
N PRO A 137 -11.95 -34.88 -15.83
CA PRO A 137 -11.17 -34.50 -17.04
C PRO A 137 -9.98 -35.44 -17.31
N ALA A 138 -9.31 -35.94 -16.26
CA ALA A 138 -8.20 -36.85 -16.44
C ALA A 138 -8.63 -38.21 -17.03
N VAL A 139 -9.75 -38.76 -16.59
CA VAL A 139 -10.30 -40.00 -17.14
C VAL A 139 -10.77 -39.81 -18.57
N VAL A 140 -11.47 -38.71 -18.88
CA VAL A 140 -11.90 -38.38 -20.26
C VAL A 140 -10.69 -38.22 -21.19
N PHE A 141 -9.62 -37.56 -20.71
CA PHE A 141 -8.37 -37.46 -21.46
C PHE A 141 -7.72 -38.82 -21.70
N GLY A 142 -7.67 -39.67 -20.68
CA GLY A 142 -7.17 -41.06 -20.79
C GLY A 142 -7.94 -41.89 -21.83
N ILE A 143 -9.27 -41.79 -21.83
CA ILE A 143 -10.12 -42.49 -22.81
C ILE A 143 -9.86 -41.93 -24.24
N GLN A 144 -9.78 -40.64 -24.40
CA GLN A 144 -9.46 -39.99 -25.67
C GLN A 144 -8.12 -40.50 -26.24
N MET A 145 -7.07 -40.53 -25.40
CA MET A 145 -5.76 -41.02 -25.78
C MET A 145 -5.79 -42.49 -26.16
N PHE A 146 -6.44 -43.32 -25.34
CA PHE A 146 -6.58 -44.74 -25.60
C PHE A 146 -7.26 -45.02 -26.93
N LEU A 147 -8.41 -44.36 -27.21
CA LEU A 147 -9.12 -44.51 -28.47
C LEU A 147 -8.27 -44.07 -29.67
N SER A 148 -7.56 -42.97 -29.53
CA SER A 148 -6.69 -42.44 -30.60
C SER A 148 -5.55 -43.41 -30.91
N TYR A 149 -4.89 -43.96 -29.91
CA TYR A 149 -3.81 -44.94 -30.09
C TYR A 149 -4.35 -46.28 -30.58
N TYR A 150 -5.53 -46.70 -30.15
CA TYR A 150 -6.17 -47.91 -30.65
C TYR A 150 -6.46 -47.83 -32.16
N ILE A 151 -7.01 -46.69 -32.62
CA ILE A 151 -7.28 -46.46 -34.04
C ILE A 151 -5.98 -46.45 -34.86
N ALA A 152 -4.92 -45.78 -34.36
CA ALA A 152 -3.63 -45.75 -35.02
C ALA A 152 -2.98 -47.14 -35.09
N GLY A 153 -3.07 -47.93 -34.01
CA GLY A 153 -2.61 -49.31 -33.94
C GLY A 153 -3.34 -50.24 -34.88
N ASP A 154 -4.65 -50.14 -35.01
CA ASP A 154 -5.46 -50.91 -35.94
C ASP A 154 -5.02 -50.68 -37.38
N LEU A 155 -4.73 -49.43 -37.76
CA LEU A 155 -4.24 -49.07 -39.08
C LEU A 155 -2.84 -49.63 -39.35
N LEU A 156 -1.94 -49.67 -38.34
CA LEU A 156 -0.65 -50.30 -38.42
C LEU A 156 -0.79 -51.80 -38.66
N LEU A 157 -1.62 -52.48 -37.89
CA LEU A 157 -1.87 -53.92 -38.08
C LEU A 157 -2.50 -54.24 -39.44
N LYS A 158 -3.26 -53.38 -40.02
CA LYS A 158 -3.79 -53.48 -41.36
C LYS A 158 -2.83 -53.09 -42.47
N HIS A 159 -1.59 -52.85 -42.16
CA HIS A 159 -0.51 -52.43 -43.11
C HIS A 159 -0.89 -51.18 -43.90
N ARG A 160 -1.76 -50.30 -43.37
CA ARG A 160 -2.11 -49.01 -44.01
C ARG A 160 -1.13 -47.88 -43.70
N ILE A 161 -0.39 -48.03 -42.60
CA ILE A 161 0.65 -47.10 -42.14
C ILE A 161 1.88 -47.89 -41.72
N ASP A 162 3.07 -47.28 -41.82
CA ASP A 162 4.32 -47.81 -41.35
C ASP A 162 4.56 -47.50 -39.89
N VAL A 163 5.56 -48.17 -39.25
CA VAL A 163 5.96 -47.91 -37.89
C VAL A 163 6.42 -46.47 -37.68
N GLY A 164 7.08 -45.88 -38.67
CA GLY A 164 7.49 -44.47 -38.64
C GLY A 164 6.29 -43.54 -38.59
N ASP A 165 5.28 -43.80 -39.43
CA ASP A 165 3.99 -43.05 -39.41
C ASP A 165 3.28 -43.19 -38.06
N PHE A 166 3.26 -44.38 -37.49
CA PHE A 166 2.65 -44.59 -36.14
C PHE A 166 3.29 -43.71 -35.06
N ILE A 167 4.61 -43.59 -35.06
CA ILE A 167 5.36 -42.74 -34.11
C ILE A 167 4.96 -41.26 -34.30
N ILE A 168 4.87 -40.79 -35.55
CA ILE A 168 4.46 -39.42 -35.87
C ILE A 168 3.01 -39.18 -35.43
N TYR A 169 2.13 -40.15 -35.63
CA TYR A 169 0.72 -40.06 -35.16
C TYR A 169 0.64 -40.00 -33.64
N ALA A 170 1.39 -40.83 -32.94
CA ALA A 170 1.42 -40.83 -31.50
C ALA A 170 1.89 -39.47 -30.93
N GLY A 171 2.97 -38.90 -31.51
CA GLY A 171 3.47 -37.58 -31.12
C GLY A 171 2.47 -36.45 -31.44
N GLY A 172 1.85 -36.49 -32.63
CA GLY A 172 0.84 -35.49 -33.04
C GLY A 172 -0.43 -35.52 -32.17
N ILE A 173 -0.95 -36.69 -31.90
CA ILE A 173 -2.11 -36.92 -31.01
C ILE A 173 -1.83 -36.35 -29.61
N TRP A 174 -0.68 -36.73 -29.04
CA TRP A 174 -0.25 -36.23 -27.73
C TRP A 174 -0.08 -34.71 -27.73
N GLY A 175 0.60 -34.16 -28.74
CA GLY A 175 0.85 -32.72 -28.88
C GLY A 175 -0.45 -31.90 -28.94
N ILE A 176 -1.41 -32.33 -29.78
CA ILE A 176 -2.71 -31.65 -29.91
C ILE A 176 -3.52 -31.73 -28.62
N ALA A 177 -3.60 -32.91 -28.01
CA ALA A 177 -4.38 -33.11 -26.79
C ALA A 177 -3.80 -32.37 -25.57
N SER A 178 -2.48 -32.41 -25.37
CA SER A 178 -1.80 -31.69 -24.30
C SER A 178 -1.77 -30.18 -24.52
N GLY A 179 -1.59 -29.74 -25.77
CA GLY A 179 -1.65 -28.32 -26.15
C GLY A 179 -3.02 -27.70 -25.91
N GLY A 180 -4.10 -28.41 -26.22
CA GLY A 180 -5.47 -27.98 -25.94
C GLY A 180 -5.73 -27.80 -24.44
N ARG A 181 -5.29 -28.74 -23.61
CA ARG A 181 -5.39 -28.61 -22.14
C ARG A 181 -4.57 -27.43 -21.61
N ALA A 182 -3.32 -27.30 -22.05
CA ALA A 182 -2.46 -26.19 -21.64
C ALA A 182 -3.04 -24.83 -22.02
N PHE A 183 -3.64 -24.72 -23.19
CA PHE A 183 -4.33 -23.50 -23.62
C PHE A 183 -5.50 -23.15 -22.70
N VAL A 184 -6.36 -24.12 -22.39
CA VAL A 184 -7.48 -23.91 -21.45
C VAL A 184 -7.00 -23.48 -20.07
N GLU A 185 -5.93 -24.11 -19.55
CA GLU A 185 -5.33 -23.74 -18.28
C GLU A 185 -4.86 -22.28 -18.27
N LYS A 186 -4.18 -21.85 -19.33
CA LYS A 186 -3.70 -20.46 -19.49
C LYS A 186 -4.87 -19.48 -19.59
N LEU A 187 -5.94 -19.81 -20.33
CA LEU A 187 -7.14 -18.97 -20.40
C LEU A 187 -7.80 -18.77 -19.04
N VAL A 188 -7.87 -19.82 -18.24
CA VAL A 188 -8.47 -19.75 -16.90
C VAL A 188 -7.59 -18.93 -15.95
N LEU A 189 -6.26 -19.08 -16.01
CA LEU A 189 -5.33 -18.26 -15.26
C LEU A 189 -5.45 -16.77 -15.63
N LEU A 190 -5.58 -16.45 -16.90
CA LEU A 190 -5.78 -15.07 -17.38
C LEU A 190 -7.07 -14.46 -16.83
N LYS A 191 -8.16 -15.24 -16.80
CA LYS A 191 -9.43 -14.78 -16.23
C LYS A 191 -9.33 -14.50 -14.74
N ASN A 192 -8.57 -15.30 -13.98
CA ASN A 192 -8.35 -15.06 -12.56
C ASN A 192 -7.58 -13.77 -12.30
N GLU A 193 -6.55 -13.47 -13.10
CA GLU A 193 -5.83 -12.20 -12.98
C GLU A 193 -6.74 -10.99 -13.17
N ASN A 194 -7.71 -11.06 -14.08
CA ASN A 194 -8.70 -9.99 -14.25
C ASN A 194 -9.55 -9.73 -12.99
N MET A 195 -9.77 -10.73 -12.13
CA MET A 195 -10.47 -10.53 -10.86
C MET A 195 -9.62 -9.70 -9.87
N TYR A 196 -8.30 -9.96 -9.83
CA TYR A 196 -7.36 -9.17 -9.01
C TYR A 196 -7.17 -7.76 -9.56
N LEU A 197 -7.06 -7.61 -10.89
CA LEU A 197 -7.00 -6.31 -11.56
C LEU A 197 -8.27 -5.48 -11.31
N GLY A 198 -9.44 -6.13 -11.26
CA GLY A 198 -10.70 -5.46 -10.94
C GLY A 198 -10.75 -4.90 -9.50
N ALA A 199 -10.12 -5.59 -8.54
CA ALA A 199 -10.00 -5.10 -7.17
C ALA A 199 -9.04 -3.90 -7.08
N LEU A 200 -7.90 -3.96 -7.78
CA LEU A 200 -6.96 -2.84 -7.90
C LEU A 200 -7.54 -1.66 -8.67
N GLY A 201 -8.28 -1.91 -9.74
CA GLY A 201 -8.95 -0.86 -10.51
C GLY A 201 -9.87 0.00 -9.65
N LYS A 202 -10.49 -0.57 -8.60
CA LYS A 202 -11.25 0.21 -7.63
C LYS A 202 -10.38 1.18 -6.82
N CYS A 203 -9.16 0.76 -6.45
CA CYS A 203 -8.21 1.64 -5.76
C CYS A 203 -7.76 2.79 -6.67
N PHE A 204 -7.45 2.52 -7.93
CA PHE A 204 -7.08 3.55 -8.92
C PHE A 204 -8.24 4.50 -9.26
N LEU A 205 -9.46 3.98 -9.35
CA LEU A 205 -10.64 4.82 -9.57
C LEU A 205 -10.90 5.74 -8.37
N TYR A 206 -10.64 5.28 -7.17
CA TYR A 206 -10.74 6.10 -5.96
C TYR A 206 -9.69 7.22 -5.99
N GLU A 207 -8.44 6.91 -6.32
CA GLU A 207 -7.37 7.89 -6.47
C GLU A 207 -7.64 8.87 -7.61
N ALA A 208 -8.13 8.38 -8.77
CA ALA A 208 -8.51 9.24 -9.90
C ALA A 208 -9.65 10.20 -9.56
N GLN A 209 -10.62 9.78 -8.75
CA GLN A 209 -11.69 10.65 -8.26
C GLN A 209 -11.16 11.71 -7.28
N GLU A 210 -10.15 11.38 -6.48
CA GLU A 210 -9.49 12.35 -5.60
C GLU A 210 -8.59 13.33 -6.37
N THR A 211 -7.99 12.92 -7.47
CA THR A 211 -7.09 13.74 -8.30
C THR A 211 -7.78 14.48 -9.43
N ASP A 212 -9.09 14.29 -9.62
CA ASP A 212 -9.84 15.07 -10.60
C ASP A 212 -9.92 16.54 -10.17
N ASN A 213 -8.98 17.32 -10.72
CA ASN A 213 -8.83 18.75 -10.47
C ASN A 213 -9.53 19.61 -11.53
N THR A 214 -10.37 18.99 -12.39
CA THR A 214 -11.10 19.71 -13.45
C THR A 214 -12.03 20.76 -12.82
N GLY A 215 -11.78 22.03 -13.13
CA GLY A 215 -12.58 23.15 -12.62
C GLY A 215 -12.28 23.59 -11.18
N LYS A 216 -11.24 23.02 -10.53
CA LYS A 216 -10.83 23.45 -9.18
C LYS A 216 -10.05 24.76 -9.20
N LEU A 217 -10.18 25.50 -8.10
CA LEU A 217 -9.48 26.76 -7.92
C LEU A 217 -8.00 26.54 -7.63
N SER A 218 -7.16 27.42 -8.15
CA SER A 218 -5.76 27.51 -7.73
C SER A 218 -5.62 28.34 -6.46
N VAL A 219 -4.61 28.04 -5.64
CA VAL A 219 -4.23 28.83 -4.48
C VAL A 219 -2.74 29.15 -4.54
N GLU A 220 -2.40 30.44 -4.58
CA GLU A 220 -1.00 30.89 -4.69
C GLU A 220 -0.41 31.26 -3.32
N ALA A 221 -1.22 31.78 -2.41
CA ALA A 221 -0.78 32.22 -1.10
C ALA A 221 -1.78 31.80 0.00
N PHE A 222 -1.25 31.65 1.22
CA PHE A 222 -2.07 31.42 2.40
C PHE A 222 -2.42 32.78 3.06
N GLU A 223 -3.70 33.11 3.17
CA GLU A 223 -4.19 34.30 3.86
C GLU A 223 -4.93 33.93 5.15
N SER A 224 -5.87 33.00 5.08
CA SER A 224 -6.62 32.55 6.25
C SER A 224 -7.25 31.17 6.04
N ILE A 225 -7.46 30.47 7.14
CA ILE A 225 -8.33 29.29 7.19
C ILE A 225 -9.34 29.46 8.32
N GLU A 226 -10.61 29.11 8.02
CA GLU A 226 -11.72 29.33 8.94
C GLU A 226 -12.60 28.07 9.01
N PHE A 227 -12.90 27.66 10.22
CA PHE A 227 -13.83 26.57 10.52
C PHE A 227 -15.15 27.19 10.94
N GLU A 228 -16.22 26.87 10.23
CA GLU A 228 -17.56 27.35 10.52
C GLU A 228 -18.48 26.17 10.86
N ASN A 229 -18.89 26.10 12.14
CA ASN A 229 -19.78 25.08 12.71
C ASN A 229 -19.34 23.64 12.37
N VAL A 230 -18.02 23.40 12.31
CA VAL A 230 -17.45 22.13 11.86
C VAL A 230 -17.64 21.04 12.91
N SER A 231 -18.23 19.92 12.47
CA SER A 231 -18.30 18.68 13.24
C SER A 231 -17.80 17.52 12.38
N PHE A 232 -17.10 16.56 13.01
CA PHE A 232 -16.54 15.42 12.31
C PHE A 232 -16.60 14.15 13.15
N SER A 233 -17.03 13.05 12.53
CA SER A 233 -16.96 11.69 13.06
C SER A 233 -16.21 10.77 12.08
N TYR A 234 -15.38 9.86 12.59
CA TYR A 234 -14.67 8.86 11.77
C TYR A 234 -15.60 7.74 11.26
N ASN A 235 -16.62 7.44 12.05
CA ASN A 235 -17.65 6.46 11.70
C ASN A 235 -18.97 7.20 11.52
N SER A 236 -19.92 6.58 10.82
CA SER A 236 -21.27 7.16 10.61
C SER A 236 -22.10 7.26 11.90
N ASP A 237 -21.51 7.00 13.07
CA ASP A 237 -22.13 7.04 14.37
C ASP A 237 -22.11 8.46 14.96
N ASP A 238 -23.02 8.73 15.89
CA ASP A 238 -23.16 10.05 16.59
C ASP A 238 -21.97 10.41 17.51
N ASN A 239 -20.88 9.66 17.47
CA ASN A 239 -19.67 9.93 18.25
C ASN A 239 -18.74 10.91 17.51
N TYR A 240 -18.94 12.18 17.70
CA TYR A 240 -18.16 13.24 17.06
C TYR A 240 -16.80 13.42 17.73
N ALA A 241 -15.72 13.29 16.95
CA ALA A 241 -14.36 13.63 17.39
C ALA A 241 -14.12 15.16 17.43
N ILE A 242 -14.85 15.91 16.60
CA ILE A 242 -14.94 17.39 16.63
C ILE A 242 -16.42 17.77 16.64
N CYS A 243 -16.79 18.73 17.51
CA CYS A 243 -18.16 19.15 17.72
C CYS A 243 -18.30 20.67 17.58
N ASN A 244 -19.01 21.14 16.56
CA ASN A 244 -19.39 22.56 16.37
C ASN A 244 -18.21 23.52 16.56
N LEU A 245 -17.09 23.22 15.89
CA LEU A 245 -15.87 23.98 15.99
C LEU A 245 -15.94 25.25 15.15
N ASN A 246 -15.62 26.39 15.79
CA ASN A 246 -15.52 27.69 15.16
C ASN A 246 -14.17 28.31 15.51
N VAL A 247 -13.30 28.48 14.51
CA VAL A 247 -11.99 29.10 14.70
C VAL A 247 -11.47 29.67 13.39
N ARG A 248 -10.82 30.82 13.47
CA ARG A 248 -10.15 31.46 12.33
C ARG A 248 -8.66 31.62 12.63
N ILE A 249 -7.84 31.22 11.67
CA ILE A 249 -6.39 31.32 11.66
C ILE A 249 -5.99 32.22 10.49
N THR A 250 -5.22 33.23 10.73
CA THR A 250 -4.74 34.17 9.71
C THR A 250 -3.23 34.02 9.48
N ALA A 251 -2.76 34.45 8.31
CA ALA A 251 -1.35 34.47 8.00
C ALA A 251 -0.53 35.18 9.08
N GLY A 252 0.61 34.59 9.50
CA GLY A 252 1.45 35.10 10.56
C GLY A 252 0.97 34.83 12.00
N ASP A 253 -0.15 34.10 12.18
CA ASP A 253 -0.59 33.68 13.50
C ASP A 253 0.40 32.65 14.10
N LYS A 254 0.65 32.80 15.41
CA LYS A 254 1.45 31.91 16.25
C LYS A 254 0.51 31.25 17.25
N ILE A 255 0.12 30.01 17.00
CA ILE A 255 -0.92 29.31 17.75
C ILE A 255 -0.34 28.10 18.46
N SER A 256 -0.67 27.96 19.72
CA SER A 256 -0.41 26.72 20.45
C SER A 256 -1.74 26.03 20.78
N ILE A 257 -1.80 24.73 20.59
CA ILE A 257 -2.94 23.90 20.94
C ILE A 257 -2.56 23.03 22.15
N VAL A 258 -3.39 23.08 23.18
CA VAL A 258 -3.26 22.25 24.38
C VAL A 258 -4.57 21.51 24.66
N GLY A 259 -4.48 20.36 25.30
CA GLY A 259 -5.65 19.55 25.68
C GLY A 259 -5.27 18.11 25.99
N GLU A 260 -6.15 17.38 26.64
CA GLU A 260 -5.96 15.98 26.99
C GLU A 260 -5.87 15.07 25.74
N ASN A 261 -5.34 13.83 25.92
CA ASN A 261 -5.37 12.84 24.86
C ASN A 261 -6.83 12.53 24.47
N GLY A 262 -7.10 12.40 23.16
CA GLY A 262 -8.46 12.19 22.66
C GLY A 262 -9.34 13.45 22.62
N SER A 263 -8.84 14.64 22.97
CA SER A 263 -9.63 15.88 22.92
C SER A 263 -9.94 16.41 21.51
N GLY A 264 -9.43 15.77 20.44
CA GLY A 264 -9.70 16.13 19.04
C GLY A 264 -8.58 16.90 18.33
N LYS A 265 -7.41 17.15 18.96
CA LYS A 265 -6.30 17.95 18.40
C LYS A 265 -5.78 17.41 17.06
N SER A 266 -5.47 16.13 16.97
CA SER A 266 -4.95 15.51 15.73
C SER A 266 -6.04 15.41 14.66
N THR A 267 -7.31 15.27 15.05
CA THR A 267 -8.45 15.33 14.12
C THR A 267 -8.61 16.73 13.53
N PHE A 268 -8.44 17.78 14.37
CA PHE A 268 -8.44 19.16 13.90
C PHE A 268 -7.36 19.42 12.85
N ILE A 269 -6.12 18.95 13.08
CA ILE A 269 -5.04 19.06 12.09
C ILE A 269 -5.41 18.37 10.78
N LYS A 270 -5.98 17.16 10.84
CA LYS A 270 -6.37 16.42 9.63
C LYS A 270 -7.44 17.16 8.82
N LEU A 271 -8.40 17.79 9.48
CA LEU A 271 -9.41 18.64 8.83
C LEU A 271 -8.78 19.91 8.25
N LEU A 272 -7.88 20.54 8.98
CA LEU A 272 -7.16 21.75 8.56
C LEU A 272 -6.32 21.51 7.30
N LEU A 273 -5.71 20.34 7.19
CA LEU A 273 -4.93 19.90 6.02
C LEU A 273 -5.82 19.45 4.84
N GLY A 274 -7.15 19.41 5.01
CA GLY A 274 -8.06 18.88 3.99
C GLY A 274 -7.93 17.37 3.76
N LEU A 275 -7.31 16.62 4.71
CA LEU A 275 -7.21 15.16 4.63
C LEU A 275 -8.54 14.45 4.88
N TYR A 276 -9.43 15.12 5.59
CA TYR A 276 -10.81 14.68 5.83
C TYR A 276 -11.80 15.78 5.49
N THR A 277 -12.97 15.38 5.02
CA THR A 277 -14.11 16.28 4.79
C THR A 277 -14.95 16.35 6.05
N PRO A 278 -15.35 17.52 6.53
CA PRO A 278 -16.26 17.66 7.67
C PRO A 278 -17.56 16.89 7.46
N THR A 279 -18.11 16.30 8.54
CA THR A 279 -19.45 15.69 8.51
C THR A 279 -20.55 16.76 8.50
N LYS A 280 -20.31 17.90 9.20
CA LYS A 280 -21.18 19.08 9.23
C LYS A 280 -20.32 20.34 9.26
N GLY A 281 -20.85 21.43 8.75
CA GLY A 281 -20.13 22.70 8.66
C GLY A 281 -19.15 22.73 7.48
N THR A 282 -18.38 23.80 7.39
CA THR A 282 -17.46 24.01 6.26
C THR A 282 -16.11 24.55 6.74
N VAL A 283 -15.05 24.13 6.09
CA VAL A 283 -13.70 24.70 6.26
C VAL A 283 -13.42 25.59 5.06
N TYR A 284 -13.21 26.87 5.32
CA TYR A 284 -12.88 27.86 4.30
C TYR A 284 -11.39 28.15 4.25
N LEU A 285 -10.81 28.12 3.06
CA LEU A 285 -9.46 28.58 2.77
C LEU A 285 -9.56 29.89 1.97
N ASN A 286 -8.97 30.97 2.48
CA ASN A 286 -9.03 32.29 1.84
C ASN A 286 -10.50 32.72 1.49
N GLY A 287 -11.45 32.42 2.38
CA GLY A 287 -12.86 32.74 2.24
C GLY A 287 -13.69 31.86 1.29
N LYS A 288 -13.12 30.79 0.73
CA LYS A 288 -13.82 29.83 -0.12
C LYS A 288 -13.67 28.43 0.46
N ASP A 289 -14.67 27.55 0.22
CA ASP A 289 -14.61 26.16 0.68
C ASP A 289 -13.32 25.49 0.21
N ILE A 290 -12.58 24.88 1.14
CA ILE A 290 -11.30 24.21 0.86
C ILE A 290 -11.44 23.09 -0.18
N GLN A 291 -12.62 22.49 -0.30
CA GLN A 291 -12.91 21.42 -1.27
C GLN A 291 -12.96 21.92 -2.72
N LEU A 292 -13.14 23.22 -2.93
CA LEU A 292 -13.16 23.84 -4.26
C LEU A 292 -11.74 24.02 -4.83
N TYR A 293 -10.71 23.89 -3.99
CA TYR A 293 -9.31 24.06 -4.43
C TYR A 293 -8.70 22.76 -4.90
N ASP A 294 -7.67 22.89 -5.73
CA ASP A 294 -6.77 21.79 -6.07
C ASP A 294 -6.04 21.29 -4.82
N ARG A 295 -6.24 20.03 -4.47
CA ARG A 295 -5.66 19.41 -3.27
C ARG A 295 -4.12 19.45 -3.25
N GLU A 296 -3.47 19.29 -4.41
CA GLU A 296 -2.01 19.33 -4.48
C GLU A 296 -1.46 20.73 -4.17
N GLN A 297 -2.18 21.77 -4.60
CA GLN A 297 -1.80 23.14 -4.26
C GLN A 297 -2.08 23.46 -2.80
N VAL A 298 -3.20 22.99 -2.25
CA VAL A 298 -3.49 23.12 -0.81
C VAL A 298 -2.41 22.45 0.03
N LYS A 299 -1.96 21.24 -0.32
CA LYS A 299 -0.87 20.54 0.38
C LYS A 299 0.46 21.32 0.37
N LYS A 300 0.72 22.12 -0.67
CA LYS A 300 1.94 22.96 -0.75
C LYS A 300 1.94 24.09 0.26
N LEU A 301 0.79 24.54 0.74
CA LEU A 301 0.68 25.59 1.75
C LEU A 301 1.14 25.14 3.15
N PHE A 302 1.21 23.85 3.41
CA PHE A 302 1.48 23.30 4.74
C PHE A 302 2.76 22.50 4.78
N ALA A 303 3.58 22.70 5.81
CA ALA A 303 4.65 21.80 6.18
C ALA A 303 4.35 21.21 7.55
N THR A 304 4.20 19.88 7.63
CA THR A 304 3.62 19.22 8.80
C THR A 304 4.55 18.14 9.33
N ILE A 305 4.68 18.07 10.66
CA ILE A 305 5.15 16.90 11.40
C ILE A 305 3.95 16.35 12.19
N PHE A 306 3.65 15.08 11.98
CA PHE A 306 2.69 14.34 12.82
C PHE A 306 3.42 13.68 13.99
N GLN A 307 2.69 13.34 15.04
CA GLN A 307 3.21 12.66 16.21
C GLN A 307 3.86 11.31 15.85
N ASP A 308 3.27 10.59 14.88
CA ASP A 308 3.70 9.30 14.34
C ASP A 308 4.42 9.45 12.97
N TYR A 309 5.36 10.40 12.89
CA TYR A 309 6.12 10.62 11.67
C TYR A 309 6.88 9.36 11.22
N MET A 310 6.84 9.09 9.92
CA MET A 310 7.52 7.93 9.32
C MET A 310 8.93 8.30 8.85
N VAL A 311 9.90 7.43 9.17
CA VAL A 311 11.24 7.45 8.59
C VAL A 311 11.40 6.21 7.71
N THR A 312 11.77 6.42 6.46
CA THR A 312 11.95 5.36 5.48
C THR A 312 13.38 4.81 5.49
N SER A 313 13.57 3.59 4.97
CA SER A 313 14.90 2.97 4.87
C SER A 313 15.77 3.54 3.72
N TYR A 314 15.31 4.58 3.02
CA TYR A 314 16.09 5.29 2.01
C TYR A 314 17.19 6.17 2.66
N THR A 315 17.91 6.92 1.85
CA THR A 315 18.97 7.82 2.34
C THR A 315 18.40 8.93 3.23
N ILE A 316 19.26 9.53 4.04
CA ILE A 316 18.90 10.70 4.85
C ILE A 316 18.42 11.84 3.93
N ALA A 317 19.07 12.06 2.80
CA ALA A 317 18.66 13.04 1.80
C ALA A 317 17.25 12.78 1.29
N ASN A 318 16.94 11.55 0.84
CA ASN A 318 15.59 11.20 0.39
C ASN A 318 14.53 11.32 1.50
N ASN A 319 14.92 11.04 2.75
CA ASN A 319 14.02 11.24 3.90
C ASN A 319 13.71 12.72 4.16
N ILE A 320 14.53 13.65 3.71
CA ILE A 320 14.29 15.11 3.86
C ILE A 320 13.48 15.64 2.68
N THR A 321 13.89 15.29 1.46
CA THR A 321 13.34 15.87 0.23
C THR A 321 12.10 15.13 -0.28
N PHE A 322 12.00 13.81 -0.04
CA PHE A 322 11.09 12.89 -0.71
C PHE A 322 11.15 12.95 -2.25
N ASP A 323 12.32 13.33 -2.76
CA ASP A 323 12.62 13.45 -4.18
C ASP A 323 14.02 12.86 -4.44
N ASP A 324 14.27 12.46 -5.68
CA ASP A 324 15.60 12.02 -6.13
C ASP A 324 16.49 13.23 -6.46
N THR A 325 15.90 14.39 -6.73
CA THR A 325 16.62 15.66 -6.96
C THR A 325 16.80 16.41 -5.66
N VAL A 326 18.05 16.56 -5.22
CA VAL A 326 18.39 17.19 -3.94
C VAL A 326 19.11 18.50 -4.17
N ASP A 327 18.57 19.60 -3.66
CA ASP A 327 19.33 20.84 -3.46
C ASP A 327 20.19 20.69 -2.19
N GLU A 328 21.48 20.34 -2.40
CA GLU A 328 22.41 20.08 -1.29
C GLU A 328 22.64 21.33 -0.43
N THR A 329 22.66 22.52 -1.01
CA THR A 329 22.86 23.77 -0.27
C THR A 329 21.70 24.00 0.69
N ARG A 330 20.48 23.91 0.20
CA ARG A 330 19.25 24.05 0.99
C ARG A 330 19.15 22.96 2.05
N MET A 331 19.42 21.70 1.69
CA MET A 331 19.40 20.57 2.61
C MET A 331 20.38 20.76 3.78
N ASN A 332 21.61 21.20 3.48
CA ASN A 332 22.65 21.44 4.49
C ASN A 332 22.23 22.52 5.50
N VAL A 333 21.63 23.61 5.02
CA VAL A 333 21.04 24.63 5.89
C VAL A 333 19.96 24.05 6.78
N CYS A 334 19.04 23.24 6.22
CA CYS A 334 17.97 22.61 6.99
C CYS A 334 18.49 21.63 8.04
N LEU A 335 19.56 20.87 7.75
CA LEU A 335 20.21 19.98 8.70
C LEU A 335 20.87 20.75 9.87
N GLU A 336 21.52 21.89 9.58
CA GLU A 336 22.10 22.76 10.59
C GLU A 336 21.02 23.36 11.49
N MET A 337 19.92 23.81 10.88
CA MET A 337 18.77 24.35 11.59
C MET A 337 18.12 23.32 12.53
N ALA A 338 18.01 22.08 12.08
CA ALA A 338 17.51 21.00 12.92
C ALA A 338 18.52 20.49 13.95
N GLY A 339 19.79 20.93 13.90
CA GLY A 339 20.85 20.46 14.78
C GLY A 339 21.21 18.99 14.53
N LEU A 340 21.21 18.57 13.26
CA LEU A 340 21.55 17.21 12.84
C LEU A 340 22.84 17.19 11.99
N ARG A 341 23.38 18.34 11.61
CA ARG A 341 24.51 18.49 10.69
C ARG A 341 25.75 17.71 11.15
N GLU A 342 26.21 17.92 12.38
CA GLU A 342 27.40 17.25 12.92
C GLU A 342 27.29 15.72 12.88
N LYS A 343 26.11 15.20 13.21
CA LYS A 343 25.86 13.76 13.10
C LYS A 343 25.98 13.25 11.69
N ILE A 344 25.37 13.95 10.72
CA ILE A 344 25.39 13.54 9.31
C ILE A 344 26.81 13.61 8.74
N ASP A 345 27.55 14.64 9.05
CA ASP A 345 28.94 14.80 8.59
C ASP A 345 29.88 13.74 9.19
N SER A 346 29.53 13.14 10.33
CA SER A 346 30.28 12.02 10.92
C SER A 346 30.05 10.68 10.22
N LEU A 347 29.04 10.57 9.34
CA LEU A 347 28.72 9.32 8.62
C LEU A 347 29.60 9.19 7.36
N PRO A 348 30.04 7.97 7.01
CA PRO A 348 30.95 7.73 5.87
C PRO A 348 30.43 8.26 4.52
N LYS A 349 29.13 8.27 4.31
CA LYS A 349 28.46 8.73 3.09
C LYS A 349 27.64 10.02 3.32
N GLY A 350 27.80 10.67 4.48
CA GLY A 350 27.04 11.88 4.82
C GLY A 350 25.53 11.65 4.67
N ALA A 351 24.84 12.58 4.03
CA ALA A 351 23.39 12.51 3.77
C ALA A 351 22.97 11.39 2.81
N ASN A 352 23.90 10.79 2.08
CA ASN A 352 23.64 9.62 1.22
C ASN A 352 23.69 8.29 1.98
N THR A 353 23.84 8.31 3.31
CA THR A 353 23.74 7.12 4.15
C THR A 353 22.28 6.69 4.29
N ASN A 354 22.01 5.40 4.11
CA ASN A 354 20.67 4.86 4.30
C ASN A 354 20.30 4.84 5.78
N VAL A 355 19.07 5.20 6.09
CA VAL A 355 18.51 5.01 7.43
C VAL A 355 18.07 3.55 7.55
N PHE A 356 18.46 2.91 8.65
CA PHE A 356 18.32 1.49 8.90
C PHE A 356 19.17 0.59 7.96
N PHE A 357 19.29 -0.68 8.34
CA PHE A 357 20.08 -1.69 7.59
C PHE A 357 19.24 -2.52 6.60
N LYS A 358 17.99 -2.11 6.33
CA LYS A 358 17.08 -2.91 5.47
C LYS A 358 17.48 -2.93 3.99
N LEU A 359 18.01 -1.83 3.48
CA LEU A 359 18.38 -1.69 2.06
C LEU A 359 19.90 -1.75 1.83
N SER A 360 20.70 -1.59 2.88
CA SER A 360 22.17 -1.58 2.79
C SER A 360 22.79 -2.05 4.10
N ASN A 361 23.84 -2.86 4.01
CA ASN A 361 24.65 -3.24 5.17
C ASN A 361 25.45 -2.07 5.76
N GLU A 362 25.54 -0.96 5.05
CA GLU A 362 26.21 0.28 5.45
C GLU A 362 25.22 1.35 5.93
N GLY A 363 24.02 0.96 6.31
CA GLY A 363 23.02 1.84 6.88
C GLY A 363 23.41 2.37 8.26
N THR A 364 22.64 3.32 8.78
CA THR A 364 22.78 3.84 10.14
C THR A 364 21.46 3.77 10.90
N GLU A 365 21.53 3.53 12.19
CA GLU A 365 20.39 3.71 13.09
C GLU A 365 20.49 5.07 13.76
N LEU A 366 19.44 5.87 13.61
CA LEU A 366 19.30 7.15 14.29
C LEU A 366 18.58 6.93 15.63
N SER A 367 19.02 7.60 16.68
CA SER A 367 18.30 7.68 17.93
C SER A 367 16.93 8.35 17.75
N GLY A 368 15.99 8.16 18.68
CA GLY A 368 14.67 8.79 18.62
C GLY A 368 14.73 10.31 18.48
N GLY A 369 15.67 10.97 19.16
CA GLY A 369 15.89 12.40 19.04
C GLY A 369 16.49 12.82 17.68
N GLU A 370 17.39 12.02 17.10
CA GLU A 370 17.94 12.26 15.76
C GLU A 370 16.87 12.04 14.66
N MET A 371 16.03 11.02 14.81
CA MET A 371 14.89 10.82 13.90
C MET A 371 13.90 11.99 13.95
N GLN A 372 13.68 12.55 15.12
CA GLN A 372 12.82 13.71 15.29
C GLN A 372 13.41 14.97 14.65
N LYS A 373 14.72 15.18 14.81
CA LYS A 373 15.45 16.25 14.10
C LYS A 373 15.41 16.06 12.58
N LEU A 374 15.49 14.83 12.11
CA LEU A 374 15.34 14.49 10.68
C LEU A 374 13.92 14.87 10.18
N ALA A 375 12.90 14.59 10.95
CA ALA A 375 11.53 14.99 10.62
C ALA A 375 11.37 16.53 10.60
N MET A 376 12.05 17.26 11.52
CA MET A 376 12.08 18.72 11.49
C MET A 376 12.78 19.27 10.23
N SER A 377 13.87 18.63 9.78
CA SER A 377 14.55 19.04 8.55
C SER A 377 13.63 19.03 7.33
N ARG A 378 12.65 18.11 7.28
CA ARG A 378 11.59 18.07 6.23
C ARG A 378 10.76 19.34 6.20
N VAL A 379 10.33 19.82 7.37
CA VAL A 379 9.52 21.05 7.48
C VAL A 379 10.32 22.26 6.99
N TYR A 380 11.56 22.36 7.41
CA TYR A 380 12.45 23.44 6.98
C TYR A 380 12.73 23.36 5.48
N TYR A 381 12.95 22.16 4.94
CA TYR A 381 13.19 21.97 3.52
C TYR A 381 11.96 22.27 2.67
N LYS A 382 10.76 21.91 3.12
CA LYS A 382 9.51 22.20 2.41
C LYS A 382 9.21 23.69 2.35
N ASP A 383 9.58 24.45 3.40
CA ASP A 383 9.51 25.91 3.48
C ASP A 383 8.13 26.52 3.18
N ALA A 384 7.06 25.83 3.57
CA ALA A 384 5.69 26.27 3.34
C ALA A 384 5.32 27.50 4.19
N PRO A 385 4.30 28.29 3.80
CA PRO A 385 3.84 29.46 4.58
C PRO A 385 3.19 29.10 5.92
N PHE A 386 2.73 27.85 6.12
CA PHE A 386 2.12 27.38 7.34
C PHE A 386 2.79 26.13 7.88
N PHE A 387 3.40 26.21 9.06
CA PHE A 387 4.00 25.10 9.79
C PHE A 387 3.01 24.50 10.78
N ILE A 388 2.82 23.18 10.75
CA ILE A 388 1.98 22.42 11.66
C ILE A 388 2.83 21.37 12.35
N LEU A 389 2.95 21.46 13.66
CA LEU A 389 3.88 20.65 14.46
C LEU A 389 3.10 19.95 15.57
N ASP A 390 2.91 18.63 15.42
CA ASP A 390 2.24 17.80 16.41
C ASP A 390 3.28 17.10 17.29
N GLU A 391 3.49 17.61 18.50
CA GLU A 391 4.47 17.13 19.50
C GLU A 391 5.90 16.97 18.97
N PRO A 392 6.49 18.00 18.33
CA PRO A 392 7.76 17.88 17.63
C PRO A 392 8.97 17.65 18.51
N ALA A 393 8.83 17.60 19.84
CA ALA A 393 9.90 17.46 20.81
C ALA A 393 9.69 16.31 21.80
N ALA A 394 8.79 15.35 21.53
CA ALA A 394 8.43 14.28 22.45
C ALA A 394 9.63 13.41 22.89
N SER A 395 10.61 13.19 22.01
CA SER A 395 11.80 12.37 22.25
C SER A 395 13.07 13.18 22.59
N LEU A 396 12.94 14.51 22.80
CA LEU A 396 14.08 15.37 23.10
C LEU A 396 14.25 15.63 24.60
N SER A 397 15.51 15.89 25.00
CA SER A 397 15.79 16.41 26.34
C SER A 397 15.23 17.83 26.51
N PRO A 398 14.92 18.29 27.75
CA PRO A 398 14.35 19.60 27.96
C PRO A 398 15.19 20.76 27.37
N LYS A 399 16.52 20.62 27.37
CA LYS A 399 17.42 21.61 26.79
C LYS A 399 17.32 21.62 25.27
N ALA A 400 17.36 20.45 24.62
CA ALA A 400 17.25 20.33 23.18
C ALA A 400 15.85 20.74 22.66
N GLU A 401 14.82 20.50 23.46
CA GLU A 401 13.46 20.97 23.20
C GLU A 401 13.40 22.51 23.17
N LEU A 402 13.96 23.16 24.19
CA LEU A 402 13.97 24.62 24.26
C LEU A 402 14.74 25.24 23.08
N GLU A 403 15.90 24.66 22.73
CA GLU A 403 16.68 25.09 21.57
C GLU A 403 15.89 24.91 20.27
N LEU A 404 15.19 23.80 20.09
CA LEU A 404 14.34 23.55 18.94
C LEU A 404 13.23 24.61 18.81
N TYR A 405 12.50 24.87 19.89
CA TYR A 405 11.41 25.85 19.87
C TYR A 405 11.95 27.27 19.65
N ASN A 406 13.04 27.66 20.27
CA ASN A 406 13.65 28.99 20.05
C ASN A 406 14.07 29.18 18.57
N LYS A 407 14.72 28.16 17.99
CA LYS A 407 15.06 28.19 16.55
C LYS A 407 13.82 28.27 15.68
N MET A 408 12.83 27.44 15.95
CA MET A 408 11.56 27.42 15.21
C MET A 408 10.87 28.79 15.27
N TRP A 409 10.75 29.39 16.44
CA TRP A 409 10.10 30.71 16.60
C TRP A 409 10.88 31.82 15.92
N SER A 410 12.21 31.82 15.98
CA SER A 410 13.03 32.81 15.31
C SER A 410 12.91 32.78 13.80
N MET A 411 12.77 31.59 13.22
CA MET A 411 12.64 31.41 11.76
C MET A 411 11.24 31.67 11.22
N SER A 412 10.26 31.61 12.09
CA SER A 412 8.86 31.72 11.67
C SER A 412 8.33 33.17 11.63
N ASN A 413 9.20 34.21 11.60
CA ASN A 413 8.77 35.59 11.75
C ASN A 413 7.63 36.01 10.81
N GLU A 414 7.61 35.53 9.58
CA GLU A 414 6.55 35.80 8.60
C GLU A 414 5.60 34.63 8.35
N LYS A 415 5.86 33.44 8.96
CA LYS A 415 5.08 32.23 8.72
C LYS A 415 4.01 32.04 9.78
N THR A 416 2.95 31.36 9.39
CA THR A 416 1.93 30.86 10.34
C THR A 416 2.47 29.61 11.01
N VAL A 417 2.29 29.48 12.33
CA VAL A 417 2.75 28.30 13.09
C VAL A 417 1.64 27.83 14.00
N LEU A 418 1.36 26.54 13.91
CA LEU A 418 0.47 25.82 14.80
C LEU A 418 1.27 24.71 15.48
N LEU A 419 1.38 24.81 16.81
CA LEU A 419 2.12 23.88 17.64
C LEU A 419 1.18 23.15 18.59
N ILE A 420 1.13 21.83 18.52
CA ILE A 420 0.51 21.01 19.56
C ILE A 420 1.59 20.58 20.56
N SER A 421 1.37 20.83 21.82
CA SER A 421 2.24 20.36 22.89
C SER A 421 1.47 20.11 24.18
N HIS A 422 1.86 19.04 24.87
CA HIS A 422 1.40 18.77 26.23
C HIS A 422 2.18 19.55 27.31
N ARG A 423 3.24 20.25 26.93
CA ARG A 423 4.10 21.00 27.85
C ARG A 423 3.78 22.49 27.79
N LEU A 424 3.44 23.07 28.94
CA LEU A 424 3.14 24.51 29.05
C LEU A 424 4.35 25.41 28.72
N SER A 425 5.58 24.89 28.86
CA SER A 425 6.80 25.63 28.50
C SER A 425 6.91 25.94 27.01
N SER A 426 6.43 25.04 26.14
CA SER A 426 6.49 25.18 24.69
C SER A 426 5.53 26.24 24.14
N CYS A 427 4.51 26.60 24.93
CA CYS A 427 3.54 27.61 24.54
C CYS A 427 4.02 29.08 24.81
N CYS A 428 5.29 29.28 25.23
CA CYS A 428 5.71 30.61 25.73
C CYS A 428 5.66 31.73 24.70
N ASP A 429 5.91 31.44 23.44
CA ASP A 429 5.98 32.45 22.38
C ASP A 429 4.73 32.46 21.49
N ALA A 430 3.73 31.62 21.78
CA ALA A 430 2.47 31.62 21.07
C ALA A 430 1.64 32.88 21.41
N LYS A 431 1.10 33.55 20.38
CA LYS A 431 0.21 34.70 20.55
C LYS A 431 -1.21 34.26 20.96
N LYS A 432 -1.63 33.10 20.47
CA LYS A 432 -2.95 32.50 20.78
C LYS A 432 -2.75 31.08 21.33
N ILE A 433 -3.52 30.72 22.34
CA ILE A 433 -3.54 29.39 22.92
C ILE A 433 -4.98 28.86 22.80
N LEU A 434 -5.16 27.74 22.10
CA LEU A 434 -6.44 27.07 21.98
C LEU A 434 -6.48 25.88 22.93
N VAL A 435 -7.42 25.86 23.86
CA VAL A 435 -7.61 24.76 24.79
C VAL A 435 -8.69 23.84 24.27
N PHE A 436 -8.28 22.63 23.88
CA PHE A 436 -9.20 21.61 23.37
C PHE A 436 -9.69 20.69 24.48
N LYS A 437 -11.00 20.44 24.50
CA LYS A 437 -11.66 19.49 25.39
C LYS A 437 -12.92 18.91 24.75
N ASN A 438 -13.02 17.57 24.73
CA ASN A 438 -14.18 16.86 24.19
C ASN A 438 -14.59 17.32 22.76
N GLY A 439 -13.62 17.47 21.87
CA GLY A 439 -13.86 17.87 20.48
C GLY A 439 -14.24 19.35 20.26
N LYS A 440 -14.08 20.21 21.27
CA LYS A 440 -14.41 21.65 21.23
C LYS A 440 -13.22 22.49 21.68
N ILE A 441 -13.19 23.74 21.24
CA ILE A 441 -12.35 24.76 21.86
C ILE A 441 -13.10 25.30 23.08
N GLU A 442 -12.59 24.99 24.30
CA GLU A 442 -13.17 25.42 25.56
C GLU A 442 -12.79 26.87 25.87
N GLU A 443 -11.54 27.23 25.60
CA GLU A 443 -10.98 28.56 25.86
C GLU A 443 -9.99 28.98 24.79
N ILE A 444 -9.97 30.29 24.49
CA ILE A 444 -8.93 30.92 23.69
C ILE A 444 -8.17 31.89 24.58
N GLY A 445 -6.94 31.55 24.92
CA GLY A 445 -6.07 32.33 25.79
C GLY A 445 -4.99 33.11 25.03
N ASN A 446 -4.40 34.09 25.73
CA ASN A 446 -3.19 34.78 25.28
C ASN A 446 -2.07 34.60 26.33
N GLN A 447 -0.87 35.18 26.10
CA GLN A 447 0.27 35.09 27.04
C GLN A 447 -0.06 35.45 28.50
N ARG A 448 -1.02 36.35 28.76
CA ARG A 448 -1.42 36.76 30.13
C ARG A 448 -2.19 35.64 30.88
N TRP A 449 -2.80 34.71 30.18
CA TRP A 449 -3.54 33.60 30.77
C TRP A 449 -2.64 32.65 31.60
N LYS A 450 -1.34 32.53 31.25
CA LYS A 450 -0.38 31.71 31.98
C LYS A 450 -0.06 32.20 33.39
N THR A 451 -0.05 33.50 33.59
CA THR A 451 0.26 34.09 34.89
C THR A 451 -0.90 33.94 35.90
N ALA A 452 -2.11 33.80 35.39
CA ALA A 452 -3.31 33.66 36.22
C ALA A 452 -3.54 32.22 36.80
N ARG A 453 -3.05 31.18 36.08
CA ARG A 453 -3.17 29.76 36.55
C ARG A 453 -1.95 29.22 37.34
N LYS A 454 -0.89 30.00 37.52
CA LYS A 454 0.24 29.66 38.41
C LYS A 454 0.02 30.09 39.84
N LYS A 455 -1.12 30.69 40.17
CA LYS A 455 -1.62 30.93 41.50
C LYS A 455 -2.77 29.93 41.80
#